data_df05cbf416c22cefa079a69be3465630
#
_entry.id   df05cbf416c22cefa079a69be3465630
#
_cell.length_a   1.000
_cell.length_b   1.000
_cell.length_c   1.000
_cell.angle_alpha   90.00
_cell.angle_beta   90.00
_cell.angle_gamma   90.00
#
_symmetry.space_group_name_H-M   'P 1'
#
loop_
_entity.id
_entity.type
_entity.pdbx_description
1 polymer ?
#
loop_
_entity_poly.entity_id
_entity_poly.type
_entity_poly.pdbx_seq_one_letter_code
_entity_poly.pdbx_strand_id
1 'polypeptide(L)'
;VAAYDFWKDLCVDHFDGMFAFAIWDAKEKELFGARDRFGEKPFFYYFDENHFLFASEMKALWAAGIDRIPNQKMLFNFITIGYTDNPNQPGETFFENIHKLPTATCLKYSLSKNELTLEKYWDIDPEIQDKHISETDALEKFNHLLTTSVKRRLRSDVGIGTSLSGGLDSSSLVAIASPFTNSPLTAFTASFPQFEKDESTYAKQ
;
A
#
# COMPACT_ATOMS: atom_id res chain seq x y z
N VAL A 1 -5.59 -10.45 14.98
CA VAL A 1 -6.77 -10.86 15.79
C VAL A 1 -6.68 -10.22 17.17
N ALA A 2 -5.63 -10.48 17.99
CA ALA A 2 -5.55 -9.94 19.36
C ALA A 2 -5.70 -8.40 19.45
N ALA A 3 -5.11 -7.65 18.52
CA ALA A 3 -5.28 -6.20 18.47
C ALA A 3 -6.75 -5.78 18.22
N TYR A 4 -7.43 -6.48 17.31
CA TYR A 4 -8.84 -6.25 17.05
C TYR A 4 -9.73 -6.63 18.24
N ASP A 5 -9.42 -7.72 18.95
CA ASP A 5 -10.14 -8.08 20.16
C ASP A 5 -10.08 -6.98 21.22
N PHE A 6 -8.95 -6.31 21.34
CA PHE A 6 -8.71 -5.28 22.35
C PHE A 6 -9.19 -3.89 21.93
N TRP A 7 -8.84 -3.44 20.71
CA TRP A 7 -9.09 -2.08 20.23
C TRP A 7 -10.19 -1.97 19.18
N LYS A 8 -10.75 -3.11 18.72
CA LYS A 8 -11.71 -3.16 17.61
C LYS A 8 -11.14 -2.48 16.36
N ASP A 9 -11.91 -1.64 15.70
CA ASP A 9 -11.52 -0.89 14.50
C ASP A 9 -10.37 0.08 14.73
N LEU A 10 -10.18 0.58 15.94
CA LEU A 10 -9.02 1.42 16.28
C LEU A 10 -7.68 0.66 16.31
N CYS A 11 -7.69 -0.66 16.12
CA CYS A 11 -6.46 -1.45 16.07
C CYS A 11 -5.49 -0.99 14.96
N VAL A 12 -6.00 -0.43 13.86
CA VAL A 12 -5.19 0.06 12.73
C VAL A 12 -4.29 1.24 13.09
N ASP A 13 -4.64 2.02 14.11
CA ASP A 13 -3.82 3.15 14.59
C ASP A 13 -2.51 2.68 15.21
N HIS A 14 -2.48 1.44 15.71
CA HIS A 14 -1.33 0.81 16.33
C HIS A 14 -0.44 0.02 15.36
N PHE A 15 -0.83 -0.08 14.08
CA PHE A 15 -0.07 -0.83 13.10
C PHE A 15 0.92 0.08 12.36
N ASP A 16 2.16 -0.38 12.27
CA ASP A 16 3.21 0.25 11.46
C ASP A 16 3.77 -0.81 10.50
N GLY A 17 3.58 -0.58 9.21
CA GLY A 17 4.05 -1.49 8.16
C GLY A 17 3.04 -1.71 7.04
N MET A 18 3.33 -2.71 6.23
CA MET A 18 2.56 -3.09 5.04
C MET A 18 1.54 -4.15 5.41
N PHE A 19 0.27 -3.87 5.27
CA PHE A 19 -0.77 -4.85 5.56
C PHE A 19 -2.04 -4.66 4.72
N ALA A 20 -2.70 -5.77 4.46
CA ALA A 20 -4.10 -5.85 4.10
C ALA A 20 -4.65 -7.10 4.78
N PHE A 21 -5.74 -6.96 5.50
CA PHE A 21 -6.33 -8.07 6.23
C PHE A 21 -7.85 -7.96 6.28
N ALA A 22 -8.49 -9.09 6.58
CA ALA A 22 -9.90 -9.15 6.91
C ALA A 22 -10.09 -10.04 8.13
N ILE A 23 -10.98 -9.65 9.03
CA ILE A 23 -11.34 -10.35 10.26
C ILE A 23 -12.85 -10.54 10.29
N TRP A 24 -13.29 -11.79 10.42
CA TRP A 24 -14.69 -12.09 10.63
C TRP A 24 -15.00 -12.12 12.12
N ASP A 25 -15.84 -11.20 12.57
CA ASP A 25 -16.41 -11.20 13.93
C ASP A 25 -17.72 -12.01 13.92
N ALA A 26 -17.63 -13.26 14.37
CA ALA A 26 -18.76 -14.17 14.36
C ALA A 26 -19.86 -13.76 15.35
N LYS A 27 -19.53 -12.99 16.40
CA LYS A 27 -20.46 -12.52 17.41
C LYS A 27 -21.31 -11.39 16.86
N GLU A 28 -20.68 -10.41 16.24
CA GLU A 28 -21.36 -9.24 15.66
C GLU A 28 -21.88 -9.55 14.24
N LYS A 29 -21.48 -10.66 13.64
CA LYS A 29 -21.73 -11.01 12.23
C LYS A 29 -21.28 -9.93 11.27
N GLU A 30 -20.10 -9.40 11.52
CA GLU A 30 -19.46 -8.35 10.76
C GLU A 30 -18.09 -8.77 10.24
N LEU A 31 -17.74 -8.32 9.06
CA LEU A 31 -16.39 -8.42 8.54
C LEU A 31 -15.73 -7.06 8.65
N PHE A 32 -14.60 -7.01 9.34
CA PHE A 32 -13.74 -5.87 9.39
C PHE A 32 -12.51 -6.10 8.51
N GLY A 33 -12.24 -5.19 7.59
CA GLY A 33 -11.07 -5.21 6.74
C GLY A 33 -10.31 -3.89 6.83
N ALA A 34 -9.01 -3.93 6.57
CA ALA A 34 -8.22 -2.71 6.49
C ALA A 34 -7.05 -2.87 5.52
N ARG A 35 -6.65 -1.74 4.93
CA ARG A 35 -5.49 -1.62 4.07
C ARG A 35 -4.54 -0.57 4.63
N ASP A 36 -3.22 -0.84 4.53
CA ASP A 36 -2.19 0.04 5.07
C ASP A 36 -2.21 1.48 4.52
N ARG A 37 -1.51 2.39 5.22
CA ARG A 37 -1.51 3.84 4.96
C ARG A 37 -1.16 4.22 3.53
N PHE A 38 -0.26 3.47 2.89
CA PHE A 38 0.22 3.75 1.53
C PHE A 38 -0.32 2.77 0.48
N GLY A 39 -1.14 1.78 0.90
CA GLY A 39 -1.73 0.79 0.01
C GLY A 39 -0.72 -0.16 -0.61
N GLU A 40 0.36 -0.47 0.13
CA GLU A 40 1.42 -1.36 -0.32
C GLU A 40 0.93 -2.79 -0.52
N LYS A 41 -0.02 -3.25 0.32
CA LYS A 41 -0.67 -4.55 0.14
C LYS A 41 -1.99 -4.41 -0.61
N PRO A 42 -2.28 -5.33 -1.54
CA PRO A 42 -3.51 -5.29 -2.31
C PRO A 42 -4.72 -5.77 -1.50
N PHE A 43 -5.86 -5.14 -1.73
CA PHE A 43 -7.16 -5.58 -1.23
C PHE A 43 -8.21 -5.20 -2.27
N PHE A 44 -8.78 -6.20 -2.96
CA PHE A 44 -9.86 -6.02 -3.92
C PHE A 44 -11.14 -6.59 -3.35
N TYR A 45 -12.28 -5.99 -3.70
CA TYR A 45 -13.57 -6.48 -3.28
C TYR A 45 -14.64 -6.27 -4.35
N TYR A 46 -15.68 -7.09 -4.25
CA TYR A 46 -16.92 -7.01 -4.99
C TYR A 46 -18.06 -7.00 -3.98
N PHE A 47 -19.08 -6.17 -4.22
CA PHE A 47 -20.25 -6.07 -3.36
C PHE A 47 -21.50 -5.84 -4.19
N ASP A 48 -22.52 -6.66 -3.96
CA ASP A 48 -23.87 -6.51 -4.51
C ASP A 48 -24.95 -6.86 -3.46
N GLU A 49 -26.19 -6.98 -3.90
CA GLU A 49 -27.32 -7.30 -3.02
C GLU A 49 -27.20 -8.67 -2.33
N ASN A 50 -26.46 -9.62 -2.92
CA ASN A 50 -26.38 -11.01 -2.47
C ASN A 50 -25.00 -11.45 -2.00
N HIS A 51 -23.94 -10.73 -2.40
CA HIS A 51 -22.57 -11.18 -2.22
C HIS A 51 -21.66 -10.05 -1.75
N PHE A 52 -20.81 -10.39 -0.81
CA PHE A 52 -19.59 -9.64 -0.51
C PHE A 52 -18.39 -10.59 -0.66
N LEU A 53 -17.51 -10.27 -1.61
CA LEU A 53 -16.30 -11.04 -1.89
C LEU A 53 -15.08 -10.14 -1.78
N PHE A 54 -13.98 -10.68 -1.29
CA PHE A 54 -12.71 -9.97 -1.24
C PHE A 54 -11.53 -10.88 -1.55
N ALA A 55 -10.43 -10.29 -2.06
CA ALA A 55 -9.23 -11.03 -2.40
C ALA A 55 -8.01 -10.10 -2.51
N SER A 56 -6.82 -10.68 -2.50
CA SER A 56 -5.58 -9.96 -2.82
C SER A 56 -5.40 -9.71 -4.31
N GLU A 57 -6.10 -10.46 -5.18
CA GLU A 57 -5.99 -10.33 -6.63
C GLU A 57 -7.38 -10.43 -7.28
N MET A 58 -7.63 -9.62 -8.32
CA MET A 58 -8.91 -9.62 -9.05
C MET A 58 -9.22 -10.99 -9.67
N LYS A 59 -8.18 -11.75 -10.08
CA LYS A 59 -8.39 -13.08 -10.66
C LYS A 59 -9.09 -14.07 -9.72
N ALA A 60 -8.96 -13.90 -8.41
CA ALA A 60 -9.68 -14.72 -7.44
C ALA A 60 -11.17 -14.39 -7.43
N LEU A 61 -11.55 -13.12 -7.60
CA LEU A 61 -12.95 -12.70 -7.75
C LEU A 61 -13.56 -13.26 -9.03
N TRP A 62 -12.82 -13.28 -10.14
CA TRP A 62 -13.27 -13.92 -11.37
C TRP A 62 -13.45 -15.42 -11.22
N ALA A 63 -12.57 -16.09 -10.50
CA ALA A 63 -12.71 -17.51 -10.19
C ALA A 63 -13.94 -17.81 -9.33
N ALA A 64 -14.40 -16.83 -8.54
CA ALA A 64 -15.64 -16.90 -7.78
C ALA A 64 -16.91 -16.56 -8.60
N GLY A 65 -16.77 -16.30 -9.91
CA GLY A 65 -17.88 -16.08 -10.81
C GLY A 65 -18.19 -14.61 -11.16
N ILE A 66 -17.36 -13.67 -10.71
CA ILE A 66 -17.56 -12.25 -11.06
C ILE A 66 -17.13 -12.01 -12.51
N ASP A 67 -17.96 -11.31 -13.27
CA ASP A 67 -17.72 -11.01 -14.67
C ASP A 67 -16.54 -10.09 -14.89
N ARG A 68 -15.83 -10.30 -16.02
CA ARG A 68 -14.68 -9.48 -16.45
C ARG A 68 -15.13 -8.36 -17.38
N ILE A 69 -15.95 -7.46 -16.88
CA ILE A 69 -16.47 -6.33 -17.68
C ILE A 69 -15.45 -5.19 -17.61
N PRO A 70 -14.81 -4.78 -18.73
CA PRO A 70 -13.85 -3.69 -18.71
C PRO A 70 -14.50 -2.35 -18.35
N ASN A 71 -13.86 -1.59 -17.45
CA ASN A 71 -14.25 -0.23 -17.15
C ASN A 71 -13.73 0.71 -18.24
N GLN A 72 -14.63 1.15 -19.10
CA GLN A 72 -14.32 1.98 -20.27
C GLN A 72 -13.69 3.33 -19.88
N LYS A 73 -14.14 3.92 -18.78
CA LYS A 73 -13.58 5.18 -18.26
C LYS A 73 -12.11 5.02 -17.84
N MET A 74 -11.80 3.96 -17.12
CA MET A 74 -10.42 3.68 -16.72
C MET A 74 -9.52 3.35 -17.92
N LEU A 75 -10.04 2.60 -18.90
CA LEU A 75 -9.32 2.34 -20.16
C LEU A 75 -9.07 3.63 -20.94
N PHE A 76 -10.06 4.51 -21.03
CA PHE A 76 -9.90 5.82 -21.68
C PHE A 76 -8.85 6.66 -20.98
N ASN A 77 -8.87 6.76 -19.65
CA ASN A 77 -7.88 7.49 -18.87
C ASN A 77 -6.46 6.93 -19.08
N PHE A 78 -6.34 5.61 -19.12
CA PHE A 78 -5.05 4.97 -19.37
C PHE A 78 -4.50 5.28 -20.77
N ILE A 79 -5.33 5.18 -21.80
CA ILE A 79 -4.91 5.40 -23.19
C ILE A 79 -4.56 6.89 -23.43
N THR A 80 -5.29 7.83 -22.83
CA THR A 80 -5.14 9.26 -23.10
C THR A 80 -4.10 9.95 -22.23
N ILE A 81 -4.01 9.59 -20.96
CA ILE A 81 -3.16 10.28 -19.97
C ILE A 81 -2.27 9.33 -19.15
N GLY A 82 -2.30 8.03 -19.44
CA GLY A 82 -1.44 7.03 -18.80
C GLY A 82 -1.82 6.70 -17.34
N TYR A 83 -2.99 7.08 -16.86
CA TYR A 83 -3.41 6.82 -15.49
C TYR A 83 -3.76 5.35 -15.29
N THR A 84 -3.10 4.72 -14.33
CA THR A 84 -3.41 3.37 -13.85
C THR A 84 -4.34 3.38 -12.63
N ASP A 85 -4.45 4.52 -11.97
CA ASP A 85 -5.34 4.80 -10.84
C ASP A 85 -6.11 6.08 -11.09
N ASN A 86 -7.35 6.15 -10.64
CA ASN A 86 -8.15 7.37 -10.70
C ASN A 86 -8.00 8.17 -9.39
N PRO A 87 -7.31 9.32 -9.38
CA PRO A 87 -7.09 10.10 -8.15
C PRO A 87 -8.40 10.63 -7.52
N ASN A 88 -9.44 10.82 -8.33
CA ASN A 88 -10.75 11.27 -7.85
C ASN A 88 -11.63 10.12 -7.32
N GLN A 89 -11.32 8.89 -7.71
CA GLN A 89 -12.02 7.68 -7.28
C GLN A 89 -11.00 6.55 -7.06
N PRO A 90 -10.22 6.59 -5.98
CA PRO A 90 -9.08 5.70 -5.75
C PRO A 90 -9.46 4.22 -5.57
N GLY A 91 -10.75 3.93 -5.43
CA GLY A 91 -11.29 2.57 -5.42
C GLY A 91 -11.60 1.99 -6.80
N GLU A 92 -11.62 2.80 -7.88
CA GLU A 92 -11.88 2.28 -9.23
C GLU A 92 -10.77 1.36 -9.72
N THR A 93 -11.17 0.35 -10.50
CA THR A 93 -10.24 -0.55 -11.19
C THR A 93 -10.53 -0.57 -12.70
N PHE A 94 -9.71 -1.29 -13.46
CA PHE A 94 -9.95 -1.51 -14.90
C PHE A 94 -11.14 -2.44 -15.20
N PHE A 95 -11.82 -2.94 -14.17
CA PHE A 95 -13.01 -3.78 -14.32
C PHE A 95 -14.18 -3.19 -13.55
N GLU A 96 -15.36 -3.20 -14.17
CA GLU A 96 -16.58 -2.75 -13.51
C GLU A 96 -16.91 -3.65 -12.33
N ASN A 97 -17.51 -3.08 -11.29
CA ASN A 97 -17.94 -3.75 -10.07
C ASN A 97 -16.82 -4.38 -9.20
N ILE A 98 -15.59 -4.38 -9.67
CA ILE A 98 -14.44 -4.77 -8.84
C ILE A 98 -13.77 -3.51 -8.32
N HIS A 99 -13.74 -3.38 -7.01
CA HIS A 99 -13.17 -2.22 -6.33
C HIS A 99 -11.86 -2.58 -5.65
N LYS A 100 -10.97 -1.61 -5.57
CA LYS A 100 -9.77 -1.67 -4.73
C LYS A 100 -10.06 -0.89 -3.44
N LEU A 101 -9.79 -1.48 -2.29
CA LEU A 101 -9.89 -0.72 -1.04
C LEU A 101 -8.88 0.42 -1.08
N PRO A 102 -9.29 1.68 -0.93
CA PRO A 102 -8.36 2.80 -0.93
C PRO A 102 -7.30 2.68 0.15
N THR A 103 -6.20 3.41 0.00
CA THR A 103 -5.14 3.49 1.00
C THR A 103 -5.68 4.04 2.31
N ALA A 104 -5.09 3.64 3.44
CA ALA A 104 -5.46 4.12 4.77
C ALA A 104 -6.97 4.00 5.06
N THR A 105 -7.62 2.94 4.56
CA THR A 105 -9.08 2.78 4.66
C THR A 105 -9.43 1.47 5.37
N CYS A 106 -10.36 1.57 6.31
CA CYS A 106 -11.06 0.46 6.89
C CYS A 106 -12.34 0.15 6.11
N LEU A 107 -12.72 -1.11 6.11
CA LEU A 107 -13.94 -1.62 5.52
C LEU A 107 -14.72 -2.37 6.61
N LYS A 108 -16.01 -2.09 6.74
CA LYS A 108 -16.95 -2.86 7.56
C LYS A 108 -18.09 -3.37 6.68
N TYR A 109 -18.32 -4.66 6.74
CA TYR A 109 -19.48 -5.28 6.10
C TYR A 109 -20.35 -5.97 7.14
N SER A 110 -21.60 -5.52 7.27
CA SER A 110 -22.60 -6.12 8.17
C SER A 110 -23.44 -7.14 7.40
N LEU A 111 -23.31 -8.42 7.76
CA LEU A 111 -24.10 -9.48 7.12
C LEU A 111 -25.60 -9.32 7.41
N SER A 112 -25.98 -8.85 8.59
CA SER A 112 -27.39 -8.73 8.97
C SER A 112 -28.13 -7.61 8.24
N LYS A 113 -27.41 -6.54 7.86
CA LYS A 113 -27.95 -5.37 7.17
C LYS A 113 -27.68 -5.39 5.67
N ASN A 114 -26.78 -6.26 5.21
CA ASN A 114 -26.17 -6.23 3.88
C ASN A 114 -25.63 -4.83 3.53
N GLU A 115 -24.85 -4.25 4.44
CA GLU A 115 -24.36 -2.88 4.34
C GLU A 115 -22.83 -2.88 4.40
N LEU A 116 -22.24 -2.15 3.45
CA LEU A 116 -20.79 -1.93 3.36
C LEU A 116 -20.48 -0.49 3.65
N THR A 117 -19.58 -0.25 4.60
CA THR A 117 -19.06 1.09 4.93
C THR A 117 -17.55 1.13 4.76
N LEU A 118 -17.06 2.25 4.26
CA LEU A 118 -15.64 2.54 4.12
C LEU A 118 -15.30 3.78 4.94
N GLU A 119 -14.23 3.71 5.71
CA GLU A 119 -13.77 4.82 6.55
C GLU A 119 -12.26 4.99 6.41
N LYS A 120 -11.83 6.20 6.05
CA LYS A 120 -10.40 6.56 6.01
C LYS A 120 -9.92 6.80 7.43
N TYR A 121 -8.96 5.99 7.91
CA TYR A 121 -8.45 6.07 9.27
C TYR A 121 -7.19 6.94 9.40
N TRP A 122 -6.54 7.31 8.29
CA TRP A 122 -5.33 8.13 8.33
C TRP A 122 -5.17 8.95 7.05
N ASP A 123 -4.63 10.17 7.19
CA ASP A 123 -4.24 11.04 6.09
C ASP A 123 -3.02 11.88 6.47
N ILE A 124 -2.39 12.47 5.46
CA ILE A 124 -1.38 13.52 5.65
C ILE A 124 -2.10 14.86 5.61
N ASP A 125 -1.95 15.62 6.69
CA ASP A 125 -2.42 17.01 6.72
C ASP A 125 -1.27 17.93 6.25
N PRO A 126 -1.35 18.51 5.03
CA PRO A 126 -0.31 19.37 4.50
C PRO A 126 -0.22 20.73 5.19
N GLU A 127 -1.24 21.11 5.98
CA GLU A 127 -1.27 22.38 6.70
C GLU A 127 -0.48 22.32 8.01
N ILE A 128 -0.14 21.12 8.50
CA ILE A 128 0.68 20.96 9.69
C ILE A 128 2.14 21.27 9.33
N GLN A 129 2.60 22.44 9.77
CA GLN A 129 3.97 22.91 9.56
C GLN A 129 4.60 23.32 10.89
N ASP A 130 5.81 22.81 11.16
CA ASP A 130 6.63 23.30 12.24
C ASP A 130 7.48 24.49 11.76
N LYS A 131 6.92 25.71 11.86
CA LYS A 131 7.56 26.94 11.38
C LYS A 131 8.74 27.39 12.24
N HIS A 132 8.98 26.76 13.39
CA HIS A 132 10.01 27.15 14.36
C HIS A 132 11.18 26.17 14.44
N ILE A 133 11.13 25.06 13.71
CA ILE A 133 12.23 24.09 13.67
C ILE A 133 13.43 24.70 12.94
N SER A 134 14.63 24.60 13.53
CA SER A 134 15.86 24.99 12.84
C SER A 134 16.19 24.01 11.72
N GLU A 135 16.96 24.44 10.72
CA GLU A 135 17.42 23.57 9.63
C GLU A 135 18.19 22.36 10.16
N THR A 136 19.07 22.57 11.13
CA THR A 136 19.84 21.50 11.76
C THR A 136 18.95 20.47 12.43
N ASP A 137 18.00 20.93 13.26
CA ASP A 137 17.07 20.02 13.95
C ASP A 137 16.15 19.27 12.94
N ALA A 138 15.74 19.95 11.86
CA ALA A 138 14.95 19.33 10.80
C ALA A 138 15.73 18.21 10.10
N LEU A 139 17.00 18.43 9.77
CA LEU A 139 17.88 17.44 9.15
C LEU A 139 18.13 16.24 10.09
N GLU A 140 18.40 16.49 11.35
CA GLU A 140 18.60 15.43 12.36
C GLU A 140 17.33 14.60 12.53
N LYS A 141 16.18 15.24 12.66
CA LYS A 141 14.87 14.58 12.77
C LYS A 141 14.53 13.77 11.52
N PHE A 142 14.76 14.33 10.33
CA PHE A 142 14.55 13.63 9.07
C PHE A 142 15.42 12.38 8.98
N ASN A 143 16.72 12.50 9.24
CA ASN A 143 17.66 11.37 9.21
C ASN A 143 17.26 10.28 10.21
N HIS A 144 16.88 10.66 11.43
CA HIS A 144 16.40 9.73 12.45
C HIS A 144 15.14 8.99 12.00
N LEU A 145 14.15 9.70 11.47
CA LEU A 145 12.90 9.12 11.00
C LEU A 145 13.11 8.20 9.81
N LEU A 146 13.89 8.62 8.82
CA LEU A 146 14.19 7.83 7.63
C LEU A 146 14.94 6.54 8.02
N THR A 147 15.98 6.65 8.83
CA THR A 147 16.76 5.50 9.31
C THR A 147 15.89 4.52 10.11
N THR A 148 15.03 5.03 10.99
CA THR A 148 14.10 4.21 11.76
C THR A 148 13.11 3.51 10.87
N SER A 149 12.56 4.20 9.86
CA SER A 149 11.63 3.66 8.89
C SER A 149 12.26 2.52 8.09
N VAL A 150 13.46 2.73 7.55
CA VAL A 150 14.21 1.70 6.81
C VAL A 150 14.47 0.49 7.70
N LYS A 151 15.02 0.71 8.91
CA LYS A 151 15.33 -0.37 9.86
C LYS A 151 14.12 -1.24 10.21
N ARG A 152 12.95 -0.63 10.41
CA ARG A 152 11.70 -1.37 10.69
C ARG A 152 11.28 -2.26 9.51
N ARG A 153 11.50 -1.81 8.29
CA ARG A 153 11.15 -2.54 7.05
C ARG A 153 12.12 -3.67 6.69
N LEU A 154 13.29 -3.71 7.32
CA LEU A 154 14.22 -4.83 7.19
C LEU A 154 13.82 -6.05 8.03
N ARG A 155 12.76 -5.95 8.83
CA ARG A 155 12.23 -7.10 9.58
C ARG A 155 11.49 -8.02 8.62
N SER A 156 12.08 -9.19 8.34
CA SER A 156 11.54 -10.20 7.43
C SER A 156 12.01 -11.60 7.82
N ASP A 157 11.18 -12.60 7.55
CA ASP A 157 11.51 -14.01 7.74
C ASP A 157 12.22 -14.61 6.52
N VAL A 158 12.36 -13.82 5.44
CA VAL A 158 13.04 -14.21 4.20
C VAL A 158 14.08 -13.18 3.81
N GLY A 159 14.96 -13.54 2.87
CA GLY A 159 15.97 -12.63 2.32
C GLY A 159 15.34 -11.37 1.74
N ILE A 160 15.96 -10.22 2.02
CA ILE A 160 15.51 -8.92 1.55
C ILE A 160 16.37 -8.48 0.37
N GLY A 161 15.71 -8.04 -0.69
CA GLY A 161 16.31 -7.35 -1.82
C GLY A 161 15.82 -5.92 -1.92
N THR A 162 16.56 -5.08 -2.64
CA THR A 162 16.21 -3.69 -2.89
C THR A 162 16.37 -3.35 -4.37
N SER A 163 15.60 -2.38 -4.85
CA SER A 163 15.83 -1.79 -6.17
C SER A 163 16.90 -0.72 -6.05
N LEU A 164 17.84 -0.70 -7.01
CA LEU A 164 18.91 0.31 -7.09
C LEU A 164 18.97 0.86 -8.51
N SER A 165 18.44 2.05 -8.71
CA SER A 165 18.52 2.77 -9.99
C SER A 165 19.79 3.61 -10.11
N GLY A 166 20.48 3.87 -9.01
CA GLY A 166 21.59 4.82 -8.94
C GLY A 166 21.13 6.27 -8.70
N GLY A 167 19.82 6.51 -8.61
CA GLY A 167 19.26 7.78 -8.18
C GLY A 167 19.43 8.02 -6.68
N LEU A 168 19.25 9.28 -6.25
CA LEU A 168 19.45 9.70 -4.85
C LEU A 168 18.65 8.87 -3.86
N ASP A 169 17.36 8.65 -4.12
CA ASP A 169 16.45 7.95 -3.20
C ASP A 169 16.87 6.49 -3.01
N SER A 170 17.02 5.75 -4.11
CA SER A 170 17.38 4.32 -4.06
C SER A 170 18.76 4.10 -3.45
N SER A 171 19.73 4.96 -3.76
CA SER A 171 21.09 4.88 -3.21
C SER A 171 21.11 5.21 -1.71
N SER A 172 20.34 6.21 -1.28
CA SER A 172 20.19 6.55 0.14
C SER A 172 19.56 5.40 0.94
N LEU A 173 18.52 4.75 0.40
CA LEU A 173 17.89 3.59 1.04
C LEU A 173 18.87 2.43 1.20
N VAL A 174 19.65 2.12 0.16
CA VAL A 174 20.68 1.07 0.22
C VAL A 174 21.75 1.40 1.25
N ALA A 175 22.26 2.64 1.25
CA ALA A 175 23.29 3.09 2.19
C ALA A 175 22.81 3.01 3.64
N ILE A 176 21.56 3.39 3.90
CA ILE A 176 20.96 3.32 5.24
C ILE A 176 20.66 1.87 5.65
N ALA A 177 20.20 1.03 4.72
CA ALA A 177 19.84 -0.37 5.01
C ALA A 177 21.06 -1.25 5.29
N SER A 178 22.14 -1.06 4.54
CA SER A 178 23.33 -1.91 4.57
C SER A 178 23.90 -2.19 5.97
N PRO A 179 24.05 -1.22 6.89
CA PRO A 179 24.58 -1.47 8.24
C PRO A 179 23.65 -2.32 9.13
N PHE A 180 22.39 -2.47 8.77
CA PHE A 180 21.37 -3.20 9.56
C PHE A 180 21.09 -4.60 9.05
N THR A 181 21.78 -5.06 7.99
CA THR A 181 21.62 -6.41 7.43
C THR A 181 22.78 -7.30 7.90
N ASN A 182 22.44 -8.52 8.32
CA ASN A 182 23.45 -9.53 8.75
C ASN A 182 24.13 -10.26 7.57
N SER A 183 23.66 -10.01 6.36
CA SER A 183 24.17 -10.57 5.11
C SER A 183 24.22 -9.49 4.03
N PRO A 184 25.03 -9.68 2.97
CA PRO A 184 25.04 -8.71 1.88
C PRO A 184 23.64 -8.44 1.34
N LEU A 185 23.27 -7.16 1.25
CA LEU A 185 22.00 -6.74 0.70
C LEU A 185 22.02 -6.96 -0.82
N THR A 186 21.07 -7.74 -1.34
CA THR A 186 20.93 -7.95 -2.77
C THR A 186 20.23 -6.78 -3.41
N ALA A 187 20.89 -6.10 -4.35
CA ALA A 187 20.31 -5.01 -5.12
C ALA A 187 19.97 -5.46 -6.55
N PHE A 188 18.83 -4.99 -7.06
CA PHE A 188 18.36 -5.26 -8.42
C PHE A 188 18.32 -3.96 -9.22
N THR A 189 18.93 -3.97 -10.38
CA THR A 189 18.96 -2.83 -11.30
C THR A 189 18.44 -3.26 -12.66
N ALA A 190 17.45 -2.55 -13.19
CA ALA A 190 17.03 -2.70 -14.58
C ALA A 190 18.06 -2.02 -15.49
N SER A 191 18.57 -2.77 -16.47
CA SER A 191 19.53 -2.25 -17.45
C SER A 191 18.91 -2.32 -18.84
N PHE A 192 19.03 -1.23 -19.59
CA PHE A 192 18.53 -1.08 -20.95
C PHE A 192 19.67 -0.62 -21.88
N PRO A 193 20.60 -1.52 -22.25
CA PRO A 193 21.78 -1.15 -23.04
C PRO A 193 21.39 -0.38 -24.31
N GLN A 194 22.09 0.73 -24.56
CA GLN A 194 21.87 1.65 -25.69
C GLN A 194 20.62 2.57 -25.56
N PHE A 195 19.89 2.50 -24.47
CA PHE A 195 18.83 3.46 -24.21
C PHE A 195 19.41 4.70 -23.50
N GLU A 196 19.04 5.89 -23.98
CA GLU A 196 19.60 7.17 -23.47
C GLU A 196 19.38 7.40 -21.96
N LYS A 197 18.34 6.77 -21.40
CA LYS A 197 17.99 6.86 -19.98
C LYS A 197 18.35 5.58 -19.20
N ASP A 198 19.35 4.82 -19.66
CA ASP A 198 19.86 3.68 -18.90
C ASP A 198 20.68 4.16 -17.69
N GLU A 199 20.14 3.98 -16.51
CA GLU A 199 20.74 4.40 -15.24
C GLU A 199 21.69 3.33 -14.65
N SER A 200 21.88 2.20 -15.30
CA SER A 200 22.68 1.06 -14.78
C SER A 200 24.15 1.42 -14.50
N THR A 201 24.69 2.43 -15.16
CA THR A 201 26.04 2.96 -14.93
C THR A 201 26.19 3.62 -13.57
N TYR A 202 25.14 4.32 -13.09
CA TYR A 202 25.13 4.98 -11.78
C TYR A 202 24.98 3.96 -10.63
N ALA A 203 24.22 2.89 -10.88
CA ALA A 203 24.05 1.82 -9.90
C ALA A 203 25.33 0.99 -9.64
N LYS A 204 26.34 1.08 -10.54
CA LYS A 204 27.62 0.38 -10.42
C LYS A 204 28.70 1.16 -9.68
N GLN A 205 28.48 2.43 -9.42
CA GLN A 205 29.38 3.31 -8.65
C GLN A 205 29.21 3.10 -7.15
#